data_e9f3d800b4ef1fedbb9820e69d368596
#
_entry.id   e9f3d800b4ef1fedbb9820e69d368596
#
_cell.length_a   1.000
_cell.length_b   1.000
_cell.length_c   1.000
_cell.angle_alpha   90.00
_cell.angle_beta   90.00
_cell.angle_gamma   90.00
#
_symmetry.space_group_name_H-M   'P 1'
#
loop_
_entity.id
_entity.type
_entity.pdbx_description
1 polymer ?
#
loop_
_entity_poly.entity_id
_entity_poly.type
_entity_poly.pdbx_seq_one_letter_code
_entity_poly.pdbx_strand_id
1 'polypeptide(L)'
;MKKLVIFDLDGTLLNTIADLAAATNQALQYYGYPTHEMEAYRFFVGNGINKLFERALPEGERTEENVLKIRSQFIPYYDEHNADLSRPYPGISELLKTLQQQGIMIAVASNKYQAATRKLIAHYFPEINFVEVLGQREGIPAKPDPSIINEIMTKAGVKQEDILYVGDSNVDMQTAHHAGVTAIGCLLYTSPCP
;
A
#
# COMPACT_ATOMS: atom_id res chain seq x y z
N MET A 1 16.64 4.38 -21.07
CA MET A 1 15.47 5.20 -20.62
C MET A 1 14.54 4.25 -19.86
N LYS A 2 13.98 4.66 -18.72
CA LYS A 2 13.07 3.79 -17.96
C LYS A 2 11.80 3.51 -18.76
N LYS A 3 11.33 2.26 -18.75
CA LYS A 3 10.15 1.79 -19.52
C LYS A 3 8.96 1.46 -18.63
N LEU A 4 9.20 1.20 -17.33
CA LEU A 4 8.18 0.85 -16.35
C LEU A 4 8.43 1.60 -15.05
N VAL A 5 7.36 2.19 -14.50
CA VAL A 5 7.35 2.74 -13.15
C VAL A 5 6.36 1.91 -12.31
N ILE A 6 6.85 1.36 -11.22
CA ILE A 6 6.06 0.61 -10.24
C ILE A 6 5.88 1.51 -9.02
N PHE A 7 4.64 1.70 -8.58
CA PHE A 7 4.31 2.50 -7.41
C PHE A 7 3.82 1.64 -6.26
N ASP A 8 4.17 1.98 -5.04
CA ASP A 8 3.35 1.60 -3.89
C ASP A 8 2.03 2.38 -3.89
N LEU A 9 1.09 1.97 -3.05
CA LEU A 9 -0.24 2.57 -2.96
C LEU A 9 -0.38 3.49 -1.76
N ASP A 10 -0.37 2.90 -0.54
CA ASP A 10 -0.64 3.62 0.71
C ASP A 10 0.56 4.51 1.07
N GLY A 11 0.39 5.83 1.08
CA GLY A 11 1.48 6.78 1.33
C GLY A 11 2.22 7.25 0.08
N THR A 12 1.97 6.63 -1.06
CA THR A 12 2.63 6.95 -2.34
C THR A 12 1.64 7.49 -3.37
N LEU A 13 0.67 6.71 -3.81
CA LEU A 13 -0.39 7.17 -4.71
C LEU A 13 -1.56 7.80 -3.95
N LEU A 14 -1.93 7.20 -2.82
CA LEU A 14 -3.10 7.59 -2.02
C LEU A 14 -2.72 7.85 -0.56
N ASN A 15 -3.30 8.91 0.00
CA ASN A 15 -3.38 9.07 1.44
C ASN A 15 -4.60 8.30 1.95
N THR A 16 -4.37 7.14 2.55
CA THR A 16 -5.41 6.20 3.02
C THR A 16 -5.48 6.11 4.54
N ILE A 17 -4.67 6.87 5.27
CA ILE A 17 -4.51 6.74 6.72
C ILE A 17 -5.84 6.94 7.46
N ALA A 18 -6.66 7.91 7.03
CA ALA A 18 -7.90 8.24 7.72
C ALA A 18 -8.91 7.07 7.69
N ASP A 19 -9.10 6.43 6.52
CA ASP A 19 -10.01 5.29 6.41
C ASP A 19 -9.46 4.04 7.10
N LEU A 20 -8.13 3.82 7.05
CA LEU A 20 -7.48 2.73 7.79
C LEU A 20 -7.64 2.93 9.31
N ALA A 21 -7.47 4.15 9.81
CA ALA A 21 -7.66 4.49 11.21
C ALA A 21 -9.12 4.30 11.65
N ALA A 22 -10.08 4.81 10.88
CA ALA A 22 -11.50 4.67 11.17
C ALA A 22 -11.91 3.20 11.24
N ALA A 23 -11.55 2.39 10.26
CA ALA A 23 -11.91 0.98 10.21
C ALA A 23 -11.22 0.16 11.32
N THR A 24 -9.96 0.46 11.64
CA THR A 24 -9.24 -0.22 12.72
C THR A 24 -9.84 0.15 14.07
N ASN A 25 -10.12 1.44 14.32
CA ASN A 25 -10.74 1.90 15.56
C ASN A 25 -12.14 1.31 15.74
N GLN A 26 -12.93 1.20 14.68
CA GLN A 26 -14.23 0.55 14.71
C GLN A 26 -14.09 -0.93 15.16
N ALA A 27 -13.13 -1.67 14.60
CA ALA A 27 -12.90 -3.06 14.96
C ALA A 27 -12.36 -3.22 16.40
N LEU A 28 -11.45 -2.33 16.84
CA LEU A 28 -10.97 -2.30 18.22
C LEU A 28 -12.12 -2.05 19.21
N GLN A 29 -12.95 -1.04 18.95
CA GLN A 29 -14.08 -0.68 19.79
C GLN A 29 -15.11 -1.82 19.88
N TYR A 30 -15.36 -2.54 18.80
CA TYR A 30 -16.27 -3.69 18.78
C TYR A 30 -15.86 -4.76 19.80
N TYR A 31 -14.56 -4.98 19.97
CA TYR A 31 -14.01 -5.95 20.93
C TYR A 31 -13.63 -5.34 22.30
N GLY A 32 -13.94 -4.06 22.54
CA GLY A 32 -13.66 -3.39 23.80
C GLY A 32 -12.21 -2.99 24.02
N TYR A 33 -11.39 -2.96 22.96
CA TYR A 33 -10.01 -2.47 23.02
C TYR A 33 -9.95 -0.94 22.92
N PRO A 34 -8.92 -0.30 23.47
CA PRO A 34 -8.70 1.14 23.32
C PRO A 34 -8.46 1.51 21.85
N THR A 35 -9.00 2.66 21.44
CA THR A 35 -8.78 3.26 20.13
C THR A 35 -7.55 4.16 20.13
N HIS A 36 -7.09 4.55 18.95
CA HIS A 36 -5.93 5.42 18.77
C HIS A 36 -6.28 6.68 17.98
N GLU A 37 -5.55 7.76 18.24
CA GLU A 37 -5.57 8.96 17.40
C GLU A 37 -5.01 8.66 16.01
N MET A 38 -5.45 9.40 15.01
CA MET A 38 -5.09 9.17 13.60
C MET A 38 -3.56 9.18 13.37
N GLU A 39 -2.84 10.05 14.10
CA GLU A 39 -1.38 10.18 13.99
C GLU A 39 -0.63 8.90 14.31
N ALA A 40 -1.15 8.06 15.22
CA ALA A 40 -0.52 6.79 15.58
C ALA A 40 -0.48 5.82 14.39
N TYR A 41 -1.46 5.90 13.49
CA TYR A 41 -1.56 5.01 12.35
C TYR A 41 -0.43 5.17 11.32
N ARG A 42 0.26 6.32 11.31
CA ARG A 42 1.48 6.52 10.51
C ARG A 42 2.59 5.52 10.85
N PHE A 43 2.61 5.02 12.09
CA PHE A 43 3.57 4.02 12.56
C PHE A 43 3.04 2.59 12.48
N PHE A 44 1.74 2.41 12.32
CA PHE A 44 1.11 1.11 12.24
C PHE A 44 1.05 0.55 10.82
N VAL A 45 0.89 1.42 9.81
CA VAL A 45 0.73 1.08 8.39
C VAL A 45 2.07 0.74 7.72
N GLY A 46 2.04 0.03 6.58
CA GLY A 46 3.19 -0.24 5.70
C GLY A 46 3.59 -1.72 5.61
N ASN A 47 3.34 -2.52 6.65
CA ASN A 47 3.75 -3.94 6.68
C ASN A 47 2.56 -4.92 6.54
N GLY A 48 1.47 -4.48 5.90
CA GLY A 48 0.23 -5.25 5.76
C GLY A 48 -0.70 -5.16 6.97
N ILE A 49 -1.97 -5.58 6.77
CA ILE A 49 -3.02 -5.36 7.76
C ILE A 49 -2.83 -6.13 9.07
N ASN A 50 -2.27 -7.33 9.04
CA ASN A 50 -2.05 -8.10 10.27
C ASN A 50 -1.05 -7.38 11.20
N LYS A 51 0.00 -6.77 10.64
CA LYS A 51 0.96 -5.97 11.43
C LYS A 51 0.34 -4.66 11.93
N LEU A 52 -0.57 -4.05 11.16
CA LEU A 52 -1.35 -2.91 11.63
C LEU A 52 -2.16 -3.28 12.87
N PHE A 53 -2.88 -4.41 12.84
CA PHE A 53 -3.69 -4.86 13.98
C PHE A 53 -2.82 -5.24 15.19
N GLU A 54 -1.72 -5.96 14.97
CA GLU A 54 -0.76 -6.29 16.03
C GLU A 54 -0.24 -5.03 16.74
N ARG A 55 0.10 -3.97 15.98
CA ARG A 55 0.56 -2.70 16.54
C ARG A 55 -0.55 -1.90 17.23
N ALA A 56 -1.78 -2.00 16.75
CA ALA A 56 -2.92 -1.32 17.33
C ALA A 56 -3.46 -2.00 18.60
N LEU A 57 -3.24 -3.30 18.78
CA LEU A 57 -3.63 -4.01 19.99
C LEU A 57 -2.72 -3.64 21.18
N PRO A 58 -3.25 -3.62 22.44
CA PRO A 58 -2.45 -3.52 23.65
C PRO A 58 -1.36 -4.60 23.69
N GLU A 59 -0.22 -4.31 24.30
CA GLU A 59 0.95 -5.19 24.28
C GLU A 59 0.65 -6.62 24.75
N GLY A 60 -0.16 -6.80 25.79
CA GLY A 60 -0.56 -8.12 26.29
C GLY A 60 -1.59 -8.86 25.43
N GLU A 61 -2.19 -8.19 24.43
CA GLU A 61 -3.26 -8.73 23.58
C GLU A 61 -2.80 -9.02 22.13
N ARG A 62 -1.51 -8.86 21.83
CA ARG A 62 -0.93 -9.03 20.49
C ARG A 62 -0.77 -10.51 20.10
N THR A 63 -1.85 -11.28 20.22
CA THR A 63 -1.89 -12.69 19.81
C THR A 63 -2.42 -12.83 18.40
N GLU A 64 -2.07 -13.93 17.72
CA GLU A 64 -2.60 -14.24 16.39
C GLU A 64 -4.14 -14.33 16.40
N GLU A 65 -4.72 -14.92 17.46
CA GLU A 65 -6.16 -15.01 17.63
C GLU A 65 -6.83 -13.62 17.65
N ASN A 66 -6.29 -12.69 18.44
CA ASN A 66 -6.83 -11.33 18.52
C ASN A 66 -6.63 -10.54 17.22
N VAL A 67 -5.50 -10.72 16.54
CA VAL A 67 -5.28 -10.15 15.19
C VAL A 67 -6.35 -10.64 14.22
N LEU A 68 -6.68 -11.93 14.22
CA LEU A 68 -7.73 -12.49 13.37
C LEU A 68 -9.13 -11.99 13.75
N LYS A 69 -9.42 -11.80 15.05
CA LYS A 69 -10.68 -11.18 15.51
C LYS A 69 -10.82 -9.75 14.97
N ILE A 70 -9.81 -8.91 15.15
CA ILE A 70 -9.82 -7.53 14.62
C ILE A 70 -10.01 -7.56 13.10
N ARG A 71 -9.28 -8.42 12.39
CA ARG A 71 -9.39 -8.57 10.94
C ARG A 71 -10.82 -8.91 10.49
N SER A 72 -11.53 -9.76 11.21
CA SER A 72 -12.89 -10.19 10.87
C SER A 72 -13.91 -9.05 10.89
N GLN A 73 -13.72 -8.04 11.73
CA GLN A 73 -14.55 -6.83 11.78
C GLN A 73 -14.04 -5.74 10.84
N PHE A 74 -12.71 -5.63 10.71
CA PHE A 74 -12.07 -4.63 9.86
C PHE A 74 -12.43 -4.82 8.38
N ILE A 75 -12.27 -6.04 7.83
CA ILE A 75 -12.42 -6.28 6.38
C ILE A 75 -13.79 -5.85 5.85
N PRO A 76 -14.92 -6.30 6.40
CA PRO A 76 -16.24 -5.89 5.90
C PRO A 76 -16.44 -4.37 5.96
N TYR A 77 -16.06 -3.75 7.07
CA TYR A 77 -16.20 -2.31 7.23
C TYR A 77 -15.30 -1.54 6.26
N TYR A 78 -14.02 -1.90 6.16
CA TYR A 78 -13.08 -1.24 5.27
C TYR A 78 -13.44 -1.42 3.79
N ASP A 79 -13.99 -2.57 3.40
CA ASP A 79 -14.42 -2.79 2.02
C ASP A 79 -15.57 -1.84 1.61
N GLU A 80 -16.39 -1.40 2.54
CA GLU A 80 -17.44 -0.41 2.28
C GLU A 80 -16.93 1.03 2.34
N HIS A 81 -16.00 1.33 3.26
CA HIS A 81 -15.59 2.69 3.64
C HIS A 81 -14.16 3.08 3.24
N ASN A 82 -13.47 2.31 2.39
CA ASN A 82 -12.05 2.54 2.08
C ASN A 82 -11.77 3.74 1.15
N ALA A 83 -12.80 4.43 0.69
CA ALA A 83 -12.71 5.59 -0.17
C ALA A 83 -13.47 6.83 0.37
N ASP A 84 -13.92 6.80 1.62
CA ASP A 84 -14.68 7.90 2.22
C ASP A 84 -13.79 9.13 2.46
N LEU A 85 -12.62 8.91 3.04
CA LEU A 85 -11.65 9.96 3.39
C LEU A 85 -10.33 9.84 2.61
N SER A 86 -10.05 8.69 2.00
CA SER A 86 -8.86 8.48 1.16
C SER A 86 -8.87 9.43 -0.04
N ARG A 87 -7.70 9.90 -0.46
CA ARG A 87 -7.56 10.79 -1.62
C ARG A 87 -6.20 10.58 -2.29
N PRO A 88 -6.10 10.76 -3.62
CA PRO A 88 -4.81 10.86 -4.28
C PRO A 88 -3.99 12.02 -3.70
N TYR A 89 -2.68 11.85 -3.60
CA TYR A 89 -1.83 12.99 -3.30
C TYR A 89 -1.84 14.02 -4.44
N PRO A 90 -1.65 15.31 -4.13
CA PRO A 90 -1.60 16.36 -5.16
C PRO A 90 -0.57 16.04 -6.25
N GLY A 91 -0.97 16.18 -7.51
CA GLY A 91 -0.11 15.95 -8.68
C GLY A 91 0.01 14.49 -9.14
N ILE A 92 -0.47 13.51 -8.37
CA ILE A 92 -0.36 12.08 -8.73
C ILE A 92 -1.16 11.77 -10.01
N SER A 93 -2.38 12.24 -10.12
CA SER A 93 -3.20 11.98 -11.32
C SER A 93 -2.56 12.54 -12.59
N GLU A 94 -1.99 13.74 -12.51
CA GLU A 94 -1.26 14.38 -13.61
C GLU A 94 0.03 13.63 -13.95
N LEU A 95 0.76 13.17 -12.93
CA LEU A 95 1.97 12.37 -13.11
C LEU A 95 1.67 11.07 -13.86
N LEU A 96 0.64 10.33 -13.42
CA LEU A 96 0.26 9.05 -14.04
C LEU A 96 -0.17 9.26 -15.50
N LYS A 97 -0.98 10.30 -15.80
CA LYS A 97 -1.37 10.68 -17.17
C LYS A 97 -0.15 11.02 -18.02
N THR A 98 0.79 11.77 -17.47
CA THR A 98 2.02 12.17 -18.18
C THR A 98 2.88 10.95 -18.53
N LEU A 99 3.08 10.03 -17.57
CA LEU A 99 3.82 8.78 -17.81
C LEU A 99 3.17 7.96 -18.93
N GLN A 100 1.83 7.80 -18.86
CA GLN A 100 1.08 7.08 -19.89
C GLN A 100 1.19 7.71 -21.26
N GLN A 101 1.10 9.05 -21.37
CA GLN A 101 1.27 9.79 -22.64
C GLN A 101 2.68 9.65 -23.21
N GLN A 102 3.69 9.49 -22.37
CA GLN A 102 5.08 9.24 -22.79
C GLN A 102 5.33 7.77 -23.15
N GLY A 103 4.32 6.91 -23.10
CA GLY A 103 4.46 5.48 -23.39
C GLY A 103 5.19 4.69 -22.30
N ILE A 104 5.30 5.23 -21.09
CA ILE A 104 5.88 4.54 -19.94
C ILE A 104 4.81 3.68 -19.29
N MET A 105 5.09 2.40 -19.13
CA MET A 105 4.20 1.47 -18.43
C MET A 105 4.12 1.81 -16.95
N ILE A 106 2.95 1.58 -16.36
CA ILE A 106 2.67 1.88 -14.95
C ILE A 106 2.14 0.63 -14.28
N ALA A 107 2.61 0.34 -13.08
CA ALA A 107 2.13 -0.77 -12.25
C ALA A 107 2.03 -0.38 -10.78
N VAL A 108 1.32 -1.20 -9.99
CA VAL A 108 1.19 -1.04 -8.55
C VAL A 108 1.66 -2.30 -7.83
N ALA A 109 2.44 -2.12 -6.76
CA ALA A 109 2.94 -3.17 -5.88
C ALA A 109 2.75 -2.77 -4.40
N SER A 110 1.74 -3.32 -3.72
CA SER A 110 1.39 -2.92 -2.35
C SER A 110 1.28 -4.09 -1.38
N ASN A 111 1.58 -3.83 -0.10
CA ASN A 111 1.29 -4.75 1.01
C ASN A 111 -0.19 -4.72 1.46
N LYS A 112 -0.99 -3.85 0.88
CA LYS A 112 -2.44 -3.88 1.04
C LYS A 112 -3.03 -5.13 0.36
N TYR A 113 -4.05 -5.76 0.94
CA TYR A 113 -4.66 -6.95 0.34
C TYR A 113 -5.25 -6.67 -1.06
N GLN A 114 -5.16 -7.68 -1.93
CA GLN A 114 -5.39 -7.57 -3.37
C GLN A 114 -6.74 -6.92 -3.74
N ALA A 115 -7.83 -7.32 -3.06
CA ALA A 115 -9.17 -6.81 -3.38
C ALA A 115 -9.28 -5.30 -3.16
N ALA A 116 -8.82 -4.79 -2.00
CA ALA A 116 -8.83 -3.36 -1.71
C ALA A 116 -7.87 -2.58 -2.62
N THR A 117 -6.69 -3.14 -2.93
CA THR A 117 -5.73 -2.50 -3.85
C THR A 117 -6.39 -2.25 -5.21
N ARG A 118 -7.01 -3.27 -5.80
CA ARG A 118 -7.70 -3.14 -7.10
C ARG A 118 -8.89 -2.20 -7.06
N LYS A 119 -9.70 -2.28 -6.00
CA LYS A 119 -10.87 -1.41 -5.83
C LYS A 119 -10.48 0.07 -5.79
N LEU A 120 -9.46 0.41 -4.99
CA LEU A 120 -8.99 1.79 -4.86
C LEU A 120 -8.36 2.32 -6.15
N ILE A 121 -7.55 1.52 -6.84
CA ILE A 121 -6.96 1.91 -8.12
C ILE A 121 -8.06 2.14 -9.17
N ALA A 122 -9.03 1.25 -9.28
CA ALA A 122 -10.14 1.42 -10.22
C ALA A 122 -11.02 2.65 -9.90
N HIS A 123 -11.17 2.97 -8.61
CA HIS A 123 -11.96 4.11 -8.16
C HIS A 123 -11.27 5.46 -8.46
N TYR A 124 -9.97 5.58 -8.12
CA TYR A 124 -9.27 6.87 -8.19
C TYR A 124 -8.58 7.13 -9.54
N PHE A 125 -8.22 6.08 -10.28
CA PHE A 125 -7.46 6.18 -11.52
C PHE A 125 -8.09 5.38 -12.68
N PRO A 126 -9.41 5.55 -12.96
CA PRO A 126 -10.12 4.76 -13.97
C PRO A 126 -9.62 4.98 -15.40
N GLU A 127 -8.92 6.11 -15.66
CA GLU A 127 -8.38 6.47 -16.98
C GLU A 127 -6.95 5.99 -17.20
N ILE A 128 -6.31 5.39 -16.18
CA ILE A 128 -4.92 4.95 -16.27
C ILE A 128 -4.85 3.45 -16.59
N ASN A 129 -4.10 3.11 -17.61
CA ASN A 129 -3.86 1.73 -18.01
C ASN A 129 -2.66 1.15 -17.24
N PHE A 130 -2.92 0.55 -16.10
CA PHE A 130 -1.90 -0.18 -15.35
C PHE A 130 -1.62 -1.52 -16.02
N VAL A 131 -0.33 -1.83 -16.27
CA VAL A 131 0.09 -3.15 -16.80
C VAL A 131 -0.20 -4.24 -15.77
N GLU A 132 -0.13 -3.91 -14.48
CA GLU A 132 -0.49 -4.80 -13.39
C GLU A 132 -0.81 -4.00 -12.11
N VAL A 133 -1.77 -4.51 -11.31
CA VAL A 133 -2.14 -3.97 -9.99
C VAL A 133 -2.11 -5.12 -8.99
N LEU A 134 -1.01 -5.21 -8.24
CA LEU A 134 -0.78 -6.26 -7.26
C LEU A 134 -0.81 -5.73 -5.83
N GLY A 135 -1.62 -6.41 -5.02
CA GLY A 135 -1.62 -6.34 -3.56
C GLY A 135 -1.15 -7.64 -2.94
N GLN A 136 -1.23 -7.72 -1.61
CA GLN A 136 -0.93 -8.94 -0.86
C GLN A 136 -1.93 -10.04 -1.19
N ARG A 137 -1.41 -11.25 -1.43
CA ARG A 137 -2.16 -12.47 -1.74
C ARG A 137 -1.67 -13.62 -0.86
N GLU A 138 -2.54 -14.56 -0.58
CA GLU A 138 -2.18 -15.76 0.16
C GLU A 138 -1.12 -16.56 -0.59
N GLY A 139 -0.16 -17.12 0.15
CA GLY A 139 0.95 -17.90 -0.42
C GLY A 139 2.04 -17.08 -1.11
N ILE A 140 1.88 -15.77 -1.26
CA ILE A 140 2.91 -14.89 -1.84
C ILE A 140 3.54 -14.06 -0.70
N PRO A 141 4.88 -14.06 -0.55
CA PRO A 141 5.54 -13.25 0.45
C PRO A 141 5.24 -11.76 0.27
N ALA A 142 5.04 -11.05 1.40
CA ALA A 142 4.84 -9.62 1.40
C ALA A 142 6.17 -8.87 1.15
N LYS A 143 6.12 -7.62 0.70
CA LYS A 143 7.27 -6.73 0.71
C LYS A 143 7.88 -6.69 2.14
N PRO A 144 9.21 -6.78 2.31
CA PRO A 144 10.26 -6.49 1.31
C PRO A 144 10.70 -7.68 0.45
N ASP A 145 9.96 -8.79 0.37
CA ASP A 145 10.26 -9.84 -0.59
C ASP A 145 10.06 -9.31 -2.03
N PRO A 146 10.99 -9.60 -2.97
CA PRO A 146 10.95 -9.05 -4.32
C PRO A 146 9.92 -9.72 -5.24
N SER A 147 9.23 -10.77 -4.80
CA SER A 147 8.32 -11.58 -5.63
C SER A 147 7.28 -10.75 -6.38
N ILE A 148 6.71 -9.74 -5.73
CA ILE A 148 5.71 -8.85 -6.33
C ILE A 148 6.30 -8.03 -7.51
N ILE A 149 7.53 -7.54 -7.38
CA ILE A 149 8.22 -6.81 -8.47
C ILE A 149 8.60 -7.76 -9.60
N ASN A 150 9.11 -8.96 -9.28
CA ASN A 150 9.51 -9.96 -10.25
C ASN A 150 8.30 -10.42 -11.10
N GLU A 151 7.12 -10.57 -10.49
CA GLU A 151 5.90 -10.89 -11.20
C GLU A 151 5.50 -9.78 -12.18
N ILE A 152 5.51 -8.51 -11.72
CA ILE A 152 5.20 -7.36 -12.57
C ILE A 152 6.21 -7.25 -13.72
N MET A 153 7.50 -7.42 -13.44
CA MET A 153 8.57 -7.39 -14.42
C MET A 153 8.37 -8.44 -15.53
N THR A 154 8.02 -9.65 -15.13
CA THR A 154 7.73 -10.76 -16.06
C THR A 154 6.54 -10.44 -16.96
N LYS A 155 5.45 -9.94 -16.38
CA LYS A 155 4.23 -9.57 -17.13
C LYS A 155 4.45 -8.39 -18.07
N ALA A 156 5.23 -7.41 -17.66
CA ALA A 156 5.56 -6.24 -18.47
C ALA A 156 6.60 -6.56 -19.57
N GLY A 157 7.32 -7.68 -19.49
CA GLY A 157 8.37 -8.04 -20.45
C GLY A 157 9.56 -7.09 -20.44
N VAL A 158 9.90 -6.52 -19.29
CA VAL A 158 10.99 -5.54 -19.13
C VAL A 158 12.12 -6.09 -18.26
N LYS A 159 13.31 -5.50 -18.41
CA LYS A 159 14.48 -5.85 -17.58
C LYS A 159 14.55 -4.96 -16.33
N GLN A 160 15.26 -5.41 -15.31
CA GLN A 160 15.50 -4.67 -14.06
C GLN A 160 16.00 -3.24 -14.29
N GLU A 161 16.95 -3.06 -15.22
CA GLU A 161 17.55 -1.76 -15.58
C GLU A 161 16.55 -0.75 -16.12
N ASP A 162 15.42 -1.22 -16.67
CA ASP A 162 14.37 -0.38 -17.26
C ASP A 162 13.29 0.01 -16.24
N ILE A 163 13.36 -0.50 -15.00
CA ILE A 163 12.34 -0.30 -13.95
C ILE A 163 12.76 0.83 -13.00
N LEU A 164 11.76 1.60 -12.59
CA LEU A 164 11.81 2.52 -11.48
C LEU A 164 10.74 2.12 -10.47
N TYR A 165 11.12 1.96 -9.20
CA TYR A 165 10.19 1.70 -8.11
C TYR A 165 10.05 2.95 -7.25
N VAL A 166 8.81 3.35 -6.95
CA VAL A 166 8.49 4.54 -6.16
C VAL A 166 7.69 4.12 -4.92
N GLY A 167 8.16 4.47 -3.74
CA GLY A 167 7.50 4.17 -2.48
C GLY A 167 7.92 5.12 -1.38
N ASP A 168 7.18 5.13 -0.26
CA ASP A 168 7.39 6.07 0.85
C ASP A 168 8.06 5.45 2.09
N SER A 169 8.18 4.13 2.12
CA SER A 169 8.65 3.40 3.30
C SER A 169 10.01 2.72 3.10
N ASN A 170 10.66 2.40 4.23
CA ASN A 170 11.87 1.57 4.22
C ASN A 170 11.63 0.19 3.58
N VAL A 171 10.41 -0.35 3.74
CA VAL A 171 10.00 -1.64 3.11
C VAL A 171 10.07 -1.54 1.59
N ASP A 172 9.67 -0.41 1.01
CA ASP A 172 9.72 -0.17 -0.42
C ASP A 172 11.15 -0.09 -0.95
N MET A 173 12.01 0.64 -0.24
CA MET A 173 13.42 0.75 -0.58
C MET A 173 14.12 -0.62 -0.54
N GLN A 174 13.83 -1.42 0.49
CA GLN A 174 14.35 -2.80 0.61
C GLN A 174 13.80 -3.69 -0.52
N THR A 175 12.51 -3.60 -0.85
CA THR A 175 11.90 -4.37 -1.93
C THR A 175 12.58 -4.09 -3.26
N ALA A 176 12.78 -2.81 -3.59
CA ALA A 176 13.47 -2.40 -4.79
C ALA A 176 14.92 -2.89 -4.83
N HIS A 177 15.63 -2.81 -3.70
CA HIS A 177 17.00 -3.30 -3.57
C HIS A 177 17.06 -4.82 -3.80
N HIS A 178 16.19 -5.60 -3.15
CA HIS A 178 16.13 -7.05 -3.31
C HIS A 178 15.76 -7.48 -4.75
N ALA A 179 14.93 -6.69 -5.43
CA ALA A 179 14.60 -6.92 -6.84
C ALA A 179 15.67 -6.40 -7.81
N GLY A 180 16.72 -5.70 -7.35
CA GLY A 180 17.76 -5.13 -8.20
C GLY A 180 17.27 -4.00 -9.10
N VAL A 181 16.22 -3.26 -8.71
CA VAL A 181 15.66 -2.15 -9.48
C VAL A 181 16.00 -0.80 -8.84
N THR A 182 15.96 0.27 -9.63
CA THR A 182 16.18 1.62 -9.11
C THR A 182 15.00 2.06 -8.24
N ALA A 183 15.29 2.54 -7.01
CA ALA A 183 14.30 3.06 -6.08
C ALA A 183 14.26 4.58 -6.05
N ILE A 184 13.06 5.14 -5.88
CA ILE A 184 12.82 6.54 -5.48
C ILE A 184 12.00 6.53 -4.20
N GLY A 185 12.55 7.12 -3.12
CA GLY A 185 11.80 7.40 -1.91
C GLY A 185 10.96 8.66 -2.11
N CYS A 186 9.65 8.56 -1.88
CA CYS A 186 8.76 9.70 -1.92
C CYS A 186 8.16 9.91 -0.52
N LEU A 187 8.32 11.12 0.01
CA LEU A 187 7.91 11.47 1.38
C LEU A 187 6.82 12.54 1.31
N LEU A 188 5.59 12.14 1.01
CA LEU A 188 4.49 13.09 0.72
C LEU A 188 3.76 13.58 1.99
N TYR A 189 3.86 12.86 3.10
CA TYR A 189 3.23 13.26 4.37
C TYR A 189 4.13 13.08 5.59
N THR A 190 5.42 12.94 5.39
CA THR A 190 6.31 12.68 6.53
C THR A 190 6.61 13.93 7.32
N SER A 191 6.61 13.74 8.65
CA SER A 191 7.47 14.52 9.52
C SER A 191 8.92 14.40 9.04
N PRO A 192 9.74 15.43 9.19
CA PRO A 192 11.13 15.36 8.77
C PRO A 192 11.79 14.11 9.33
N CYS A 193 12.55 13.44 8.49
CA CYS A 193 13.42 12.34 8.89
C CYS A 193 14.30 12.82 10.06
N PRO A 194 14.38 12.10 11.20
CA PRO A 194 15.26 12.48 12.29
C PRO A 194 16.74 12.48 11.88
#